data_9a018c2341baa51776f6d2ff06bc6a17
#
_entry.id   9a018c2341baa51776f6d2ff06bc6a17
#
_cell.length_a   1.000
_cell.length_b   1.000
_cell.length_c   1.000
_cell.angle_alpha   90.00
_cell.angle_beta   90.00
_cell.angle_gamma   90.00
#
_symmetry.space_group_name_H-M   'P 1'
#
loop_
_entity.id
_entity.type
_entity.pdbx_description
1 polymer ?
#
loop_
_entity_poly.entity_id
_entity_poly.type
_entity_poly.pdbx_seq_one_letter_code
_entity_poly.pdbx_strand_id
1 'polypeptide(L)'
;MCDQISDAILDAYLTADPKARVAVEAVGGHGKVFVVGEVSSYAEVDIQAIVDRIAGPVELEVRLAVQSPEIANGVDTGGAGDQGIMVGYACSETPELLPLEVILARDLNKYLYKKWPYDGKTQVTIKGGEIQAIVASFQHANHDELKEAVKSWAGTQK
;
A
#
# COMPACT_ATOMS: atom_id res chain seq x y z
N MET A 1 -2.46 -2.42 4.18
CA MET A 1 -2.42 -2.22 5.65
C MET A 1 -1.08 -1.63 6.09
N CYS A 2 0.06 -2.31 5.92
CA CYS A 2 1.35 -1.79 6.40
C CYS A 2 1.73 -0.45 5.77
N ASP A 3 1.62 -0.29 4.45
CA ASP A 3 1.83 1.00 3.77
C ASP A 3 0.92 2.10 4.31
N GLN A 4 -0.35 1.78 4.60
CA GLN A 4 -1.29 2.73 5.21
C GLN A 4 -0.88 3.16 6.62
N ILE A 5 -0.24 2.27 7.39
CA ILE A 5 0.31 2.60 8.72
C ILE A 5 1.50 3.54 8.55
N SER A 6 2.46 3.20 7.66
CA SER A 6 3.62 4.03 7.39
C SER A 6 3.22 5.42 6.90
N ASP A 7 2.30 5.50 5.94
CA ASP A 7 1.77 6.76 5.40
C ASP A 7 1.07 7.59 6.49
N ALA A 8 0.24 6.96 7.33
CA ALA A 8 -0.49 7.67 8.39
C ALA A 8 0.44 8.18 9.50
N ILE A 9 1.54 7.48 9.78
CA ILE A 9 2.58 7.95 10.70
C ILE A 9 3.30 9.17 10.09
N LEU A 10 3.67 9.11 8.81
CA LEU A 10 4.25 10.24 8.08
C LEU A 10 3.33 11.46 8.11
N ASP A 11 2.06 11.29 7.78
CA ASP A 11 1.05 12.35 7.78
C ASP A 11 0.89 12.99 9.15
N ALA A 12 0.89 12.19 10.21
CA ALA A 12 0.77 12.70 11.58
C ALA A 12 1.97 13.56 11.98
N TYR A 13 3.19 13.11 11.67
CA TYR A 13 4.39 13.91 11.92
C TYR A 13 4.40 15.20 11.12
N LEU A 14 4.14 15.14 9.81
CA LEU A 14 4.16 16.31 8.93
C LEU A 14 3.05 17.32 9.25
N THR A 15 1.92 16.86 9.79
CA THR A 15 0.83 17.74 10.25
C THR A 15 1.28 18.59 11.43
N ALA A 16 2.02 18.01 12.37
CA ALA A 16 2.49 18.70 13.58
C ALA A 16 3.83 19.42 13.36
N ASP A 17 4.70 18.87 12.52
CA ASP A 17 6.01 19.39 12.18
C ASP A 17 6.26 19.28 10.67
N PRO A 18 5.96 20.32 9.87
CA PRO A 18 6.17 20.30 8.42
C PRO A 18 7.63 20.10 7.97
N LYS A 19 8.59 20.18 8.90
CA LYS A 19 10.01 19.91 8.65
C LYS A 19 10.46 18.54 9.19
N ALA A 20 9.55 17.73 9.69
CA ALA A 20 9.88 16.38 10.16
C ALA A 20 10.54 15.56 9.05
N ARG A 21 11.57 14.82 9.41
CA ARG A 21 12.16 13.78 8.56
C ARG A 21 11.72 12.44 9.10
N VAL A 22 10.99 11.71 8.28
CA VAL A 22 10.30 10.47 8.67
C VAL A 22 10.60 9.38 7.65
N ALA A 23 11.34 8.37 8.05
CA ALA A 23 11.62 7.16 7.29
C ALA A 23 11.14 5.98 8.12
N VAL A 24 9.84 5.69 8.07
CA VAL A 24 9.19 4.69 8.91
C VAL A 24 8.53 3.63 8.05
N GLU A 25 8.84 2.38 8.35
CA GLU A 25 8.28 1.20 7.73
C GLU A 25 7.47 0.40 8.74
N ALA A 26 6.40 -0.23 8.27
CA ALA A 26 5.59 -1.15 9.05
C ALA A 26 5.61 -2.55 8.42
N VAL A 27 5.75 -3.57 9.25
CA VAL A 27 5.64 -4.98 8.86
C VAL A 27 4.68 -5.66 9.80
N GLY A 28 3.70 -6.39 9.29
CA GLY A 28 2.68 -7.01 10.11
C GLY A 28 2.19 -8.36 9.61
N GLY A 29 1.74 -9.17 10.56
CA GLY A 29 1.15 -10.48 10.33
C GLY A 29 0.89 -11.22 11.65
N HIS A 30 -0.04 -12.17 11.61
CA HIS A 30 -0.37 -13.05 12.75
C HIS A 30 -0.66 -12.29 14.06
N GLY A 31 -1.39 -11.16 13.97
CA GLY A 31 -1.81 -10.38 15.13
C GLY A 31 -0.74 -9.44 15.70
N LYS A 32 0.39 -9.27 15.01
CA LYS A 32 1.47 -8.40 15.43
C LYS A 32 1.88 -7.42 14.34
N VAL A 33 2.24 -6.19 14.73
CA VAL A 33 2.82 -5.15 13.87
C VAL A 33 4.13 -4.68 14.47
N PHE A 34 5.15 -4.58 13.63
CA PHE A 34 6.42 -3.93 13.94
C PHE A 34 6.48 -2.61 13.17
N VAL A 35 6.84 -1.55 13.85
CA VAL A 35 7.11 -0.23 13.27
C VAL A 35 8.57 0.09 13.53
N VAL A 36 9.34 0.26 12.46
CA VAL A 36 10.79 0.49 12.53
C VAL A 36 11.18 1.67 11.65
N GLY A 37 12.27 2.32 11.97
CA GLY A 37 12.80 3.38 11.12
C GLY A 37 13.48 4.51 11.87
N GLU A 38 13.52 5.66 11.23
CA GLU A 38 14.15 6.86 11.75
C GLU A 38 13.19 8.05 11.69
N VAL A 39 13.15 8.82 12.76
CA VAL A 39 12.38 10.08 12.85
C VAL A 39 13.22 11.17 13.44
N SER A 40 13.23 12.33 12.78
CA SER A 40 13.78 13.57 13.33
C SER A 40 12.68 14.62 13.30
N SER A 41 12.07 14.88 14.45
CA SER A 41 10.96 15.81 14.63
C SER A 41 10.87 16.25 16.08
N TYR A 42 10.24 17.42 16.31
CA TYR A 42 9.82 17.84 17.64
C TYR A 42 8.39 17.40 17.99
N ALA A 43 7.68 16.82 17.02
CA ALA A 43 6.32 16.34 17.23
C ALA A 43 6.29 15.00 17.96
N GLU A 44 5.27 14.82 18.80
CA GLU A 44 4.94 13.54 19.40
C GLU A 44 3.72 12.95 18.67
N VAL A 45 3.81 11.69 18.26
CA VAL A 45 2.75 10.99 17.52
C VAL A 45 2.36 9.72 18.26
N ASP A 46 1.06 9.55 18.48
CA ASP A 46 0.50 8.31 19.05
C ASP A 46 0.41 7.21 17.96
N ILE A 47 1.50 6.48 17.81
CA ILE A 47 1.61 5.39 16.83
C ILE A 47 0.65 4.25 17.16
N GLN A 48 0.39 3.98 18.45
CA GLN A 48 -0.57 2.93 18.84
C GLN A 48 -1.97 3.26 18.33
N ALA A 49 -2.44 4.50 18.52
CA ALA A 49 -3.76 4.91 18.03
C ALA A 49 -3.87 4.82 16.49
N ILE A 50 -2.79 5.11 15.76
CA ILE A 50 -2.76 4.96 14.29
C ILE A 50 -2.88 3.49 13.91
N VAL A 51 -2.11 2.61 14.54
CA VAL A 51 -2.12 1.17 14.26
C VAL A 51 -3.49 0.57 14.61
N ASP A 52 -4.05 0.90 15.76
CA ASP A 52 -5.37 0.40 16.20
C ASP A 52 -6.49 0.83 15.23
N ARG A 53 -6.42 2.05 14.71
CA ARG A 53 -7.38 2.55 13.72
C ARG A 53 -7.31 1.80 12.38
N ILE A 54 -6.12 1.38 11.94
CA ILE A 54 -5.90 0.79 10.61
C ILE A 54 -5.94 -0.74 10.65
N ALA A 55 -5.31 -1.35 11.63
CA ALA A 55 -5.15 -2.80 11.75
C ALA A 55 -6.10 -3.44 12.76
N GLY A 56 -6.77 -2.63 13.60
CA GLY A 56 -7.49 -3.12 14.78
C GLY A 56 -6.53 -3.48 15.92
N PRO A 57 -7.04 -4.12 16.97
CA PRO A 57 -6.23 -4.48 18.14
C PRO A 57 -5.20 -5.56 17.77
N VAL A 58 -3.94 -5.16 17.76
CA VAL A 58 -2.78 -6.02 17.48
C VAL A 58 -1.67 -5.75 18.48
N GLU A 59 -0.77 -6.71 18.65
CA GLU A 59 0.46 -6.47 19.41
C GLU A 59 1.36 -5.54 18.59
N LEU A 60 1.78 -4.41 19.17
CA LEU A 60 2.62 -3.41 18.54
C LEU A 60 4.02 -3.39 19.15
N GLU A 61 5.04 -3.44 18.30
CA GLU A 61 6.42 -3.16 18.69
C GLU A 61 6.96 -2.00 17.86
N VAL A 62 7.45 -0.94 18.52
CA VAL A 62 7.99 0.26 17.88
C VAL A 62 9.49 0.38 18.16
N ARG A 63 10.28 0.54 17.10
CA ARG A 63 11.73 0.74 17.15
C ARG A 63 12.10 1.90 16.23
N LEU A 64 12.00 3.13 16.75
CA LEU A 64 12.37 4.33 16.04
C LEU A 64 13.67 4.90 16.61
N ALA A 65 14.57 5.33 15.72
CA ALA A 65 15.80 6.01 16.03
C ALA A 65 15.78 7.45 15.48
N VAL A 66 16.72 8.26 15.92
CA VAL A 66 16.98 9.57 15.28
C VAL A 66 17.98 9.37 14.17
N GLN A 67 17.78 10.04 13.03
CA GLN A 67 18.69 9.99 11.88
C GLN A 67 20.12 10.41 12.29
N SER A 68 21.13 9.73 11.74
CA SER A 68 22.52 10.06 12.06
C SER A 68 22.89 11.48 11.64
N PRO A 69 23.74 12.18 12.39
CA PRO A 69 24.16 13.55 12.07
C PRO A 69 24.84 13.66 10.70
N GLU A 70 25.55 12.65 10.27
CA GLU A 70 26.26 12.61 8.99
C GLU A 70 25.29 12.65 7.80
N ILE A 71 24.20 11.90 7.88
CA ILE A 71 23.14 11.90 6.85
C ILE A 71 22.32 13.19 6.94
N ALA A 72 22.02 13.64 8.15
CA ALA A 72 21.26 14.87 8.39
C ALA A 72 21.90 16.10 7.74
N ASN A 73 23.25 16.24 7.80
CA ASN A 73 23.96 17.36 7.21
C ASN A 73 23.73 17.49 5.69
N GLY A 74 23.58 16.39 4.97
CA GLY A 74 23.28 16.39 3.53
C GLY A 74 21.85 16.83 3.23
N VAL A 75 20.89 16.41 4.06
CA VAL A 75 19.46 16.73 3.89
C VAL A 75 19.14 18.15 4.33
N ASP A 76 19.73 18.63 5.41
CA ASP A 76 19.48 19.97 5.98
C ASP A 76 19.88 21.12 5.03
N THR A 77 20.77 20.85 4.09
CA THR A 77 21.17 21.80 3.03
C THR A 77 20.35 21.68 1.75
N GLY A 78 19.27 20.88 1.74
CA GLY A 78 18.38 20.66 0.59
C GLY A 78 18.84 19.54 -0.35
N GLY A 79 19.78 18.69 0.08
CA GLY A 79 20.19 17.49 -0.63
C GLY A 79 19.23 16.31 -0.41
N ALA A 80 19.44 15.24 -1.16
CA ALA A 80 18.71 13.97 -0.99
C ALA A 80 19.35 13.14 0.11
N GLY A 81 18.52 12.48 0.93
CA GLY A 81 18.98 11.56 1.99
C GLY A 81 19.37 10.18 1.47
N ASP A 82 18.99 9.83 0.25
CA ASP A 82 19.30 8.54 -0.37
C ASP A 82 19.50 8.67 -1.89
N GLN A 83 20.05 7.63 -2.47
CA GLN A 83 20.17 7.46 -3.92
C GLN A 83 18.87 6.86 -4.48
N GLY A 84 18.57 7.12 -5.76
CA GLY A 84 17.41 6.52 -6.38
C GLY A 84 17.36 6.74 -7.88
N ILE A 85 16.72 5.80 -8.58
CA ILE A 85 16.27 5.95 -9.96
C ILE A 85 14.75 5.89 -9.94
N MET A 86 14.11 7.00 -10.32
CA MET A 86 12.67 7.08 -10.36
C MET A 86 12.17 6.73 -11.76
N VAL A 87 11.22 5.82 -11.85
CA VAL A 87 10.57 5.43 -13.11
C VAL A 87 9.10 5.80 -13.04
N GLY A 88 8.64 6.58 -14.01
CA GLY A 88 7.25 6.93 -14.19
C GLY A 88 6.70 6.37 -15.49
N TYR A 89 5.44 5.96 -15.50
CA TYR A 89 4.73 5.54 -16.69
C TYR A 89 3.28 6.04 -16.65
N ALA A 90 2.83 6.59 -17.77
CA ALA A 90 1.43 6.94 -17.97
C ALA A 90 1.04 6.68 -19.43
N CYS A 91 -0.20 6.29 -19.67
CA CYS A 91 -0.76 6.09 -21.00
C CYS A 91 -2.18 6.66 -21.09
N SER A 92 -2.72 6.77 -22.29
CA SER A 92 -4.06 7.31 -22.54
C SER A 92 -5.14 6.25 -22.70
N GLU A 93 -4.87 5.02 -22.29
CA GLU A 93 -5.82 3.90 -22.47
C GLU A 93 -7.03 4.00 -21.53
N THR A 94 -6.84 4.58 -20.36
CA THR A 94 -7.88 4.73 -19.34
C THR A 94 -7.88 6.14 -18.75
N PRO A 95 -8.98 6.60 -18.16
CA PRO A 95 -9.03 7.89 -17.46
C PRO A 95 -8.01 8.00 -16.31
N GLU A 96 -7.60 6.86 -15.73
CA GLU A 96 -6.60 6.77 -14.68
C GLU A 96 -5.16 6.92 -15.20
N LEU A 97 -4.98 7.07 -16.51
CA LEU A 97 -3.69 7.14 -17.19
C LEU A 97 -2.83 5.87 -17.00
N LEU A 98 -3.46 4.73 -16.82
CA LEU A 98 -2.84 3.42 -16.63
C LEU A 98 -3.28 2.44 -17.71
N PRO A 99 -2.48 1.39 -17.99
CA PRO A 99 -2.87 0.32 -18.91
C PRO A 99 -4.20 -0.34 -18.49
N LEU A 100 -5.00 -0.72 -19.48
CA LEU A 100 -6.33 -1.28 -19.25
C LEU A 100 -6.29 -2.55 -18.39
N GLU A 101 -5.32 -3.44 -18.58
CA GLU A 101 -5.15 -4.65 -17.79
C GLU A 101 -4.88 -4.36 -16.30
N VAL A 102 -4.20 -3.25 -16.00
CA VAL A 102 -3.95 -2.83 -14.61
C VAL A 102 -5.24 -2.38 -13.94
N ILE A 103 -6.05 -1.59 -14.66
CA ILE A 103 -7.34 -1.11 -14.15
C ILE A 103 -8.30 -2.27 -13.96
N LEU A 104 -8.44 -3.15 -14.95
CA LEU A 104 -9.29 -4.33 -14.86
C LEU A 104 -8.87 -5.26 -13.70
N ALA A 105 -7.58 -5.48 -13.51
CA ALA A 105 -7.09 -6.30 -12.40
C ALA A 105 -7.44 -5.66 -11.04
N ARG A 106 -7.28 -4.34 -10.90
CA ARG A 106 -7.65 -3.60 -9.67
C ARG A 106 -9.16 -3.62 -9.41
N ASP A 107 -9.97 -3.45 -10.44
CA ASP A 107 -11.44 -3.44 -10.30
C ASP A 107 -11.97 -4.82 -9.97
N LEU A 108 -11.41 -5.87 -10.57
CA LEU A 108 -11.70 -7.25 -10.19
C LEU A 108 -11.35 -7.50 -8.70
N ASN A 109 -10.18 -7.02 -8.26
CA ASN A 109 -9.77 -7.16 -6.85
C ASN A 109 -10.76 -6.48 -5.92
N LYS A 110 -11.13 -5.23 -6.19
CA LYS A 110 -12.14 -4.49 -5.41
C LYS A 110 -13.52 -5.17 -5.41
N TYR A 111 -13.93 -5.74 -6.55
CA TYR A 111 -15.19 -6.48 -6.67
C TYR A 111 -15.20 -7.72 -5.78
N LEU A 112 -14.14 -8.52 -5.85
CA LEU A 112 -14.01 -9.76 -5.07
C LEU A 112 -13.81 -9.48 -3.57
N TYR A 113 -13.06 -8.43 -3.22
CA TYR A 113 -12.82 -8.03 -1.83
C TYR A 113 -14.11 -7.71 -1.07
N LYS A 114 -15.17 -7.23 -1.74
CA LYS A 114 -16.47 -7.00 -1.09
C LYS A 114 -17.09 -8.27 -0.54
N LYS A 115 -16.81 -9.42 -1.15
CA LYS A 115 -17.30 -10.73 -0.71
C LYS A 115 -16.31 -11.45 0.21
N TRP A 116 -15.03 -11.31 -0.07
CA TRP A 116 -13.93 -11.90 0.70
C TRP A 116 -12.95 -10.81 1.12
N PRO A 117 -13.19 -10.12 2.24
CA PRO A 117 -12.36 -8.99 2.69
C PRO A 117 -11.07 -9.45 3.37
N TYR A 118 -10.31 -10.29 2.70
CA TYR A 118 -9.04 -10.87 3.14
C TYR A 118 -7.97 -10.65 2.07
N ASP A 119 -6.78 -11.24 2.26
CA ASP A 119 -5.72 -11.16 1.26
C ASP A 119 -6.16 -11.77 -0.08
N GLY A 120 -5.92 -11.02 -1.16
CA GLY A 120 -6.35 -11.42 -2.49
C GLY A 120 -5.44 -10.89 -3.59
N LYS A 121 -5.29 -11.70 -4.64
CA LYS A 121 -4.49 -11.38 -5.82
C LYS A 121 -5.33 -11.56 -7.07
N THR A 122 -5.16 -10.62 -8.00
CA THR A 122 -5.82 -10.65 -9.30
C THR A 122 -4.84 -10.31 -10.41
N GLN A 123 -5.03 -10.94 -11.56
CA GLN A 123 -4.28 -10.65 -12.77
C GLN A 123 -5.24 -10.72 -13.96
N VAL A 124 -5.09 -9.80 -14.89
CA VAL A 124 -5.80 -9.82 -16.18
C VAL A 124 -4.76 -9.77 -17.30
N THR A 125 -4.94 -10.61 -18.30
CA THR A 125 -4.12 -10.62 -19.50
C THR A 125 -4.96 -10.22 -20.70
N ILE A 126 -4.51 -9.19 -21.44
CA ILE A 126 -5.18 -8.67 -22.62
C ILE A 126 -4.31 -8.95 -23.86
N LYS A 127 -4.96 -9.32 -24.96
CA LYS A 127 -4.32 -9.43 -26.27
C LYS A 127 -5.30 -8.95 -27.33
N GLY A 128 -4.86 -7.97 -28.16
CA GLY A 128 -5.70 -7.41 -29.22
C GLY A 128 -6.97 -6.72 -28.70
N GLY A 129 -6.95 -6.16 -27.49
CA GLY A 129 -8.09 -5.50 -26.87
C GLY A 129 -9.08 -6.43 -26.16
N GLU A 130 -8.84 -7.75 -26.19
CA GLU A 130 -9.71 -8.75 -25.55
C GLU A 130 -9.05 -9.42 -24.34
N ILE A 131 -9.85 -9.70 -23.32
CA ILE A 131 -9.39 -10.45 -22.14
C ILE A 131 -9.12 -11.91 -22.54
N GLN A 132 -7.89 -12.34 -22.44
CA GLN A 132 -7.46 -13.72 -22.76
C GLN A 132 -7.45 -14.61 -21.51
N ALA A 133 -7.08 -14.07 -20.37
CA ALA A 133 -6.99 -14.84 -19.14
C ALA A 133 -7.23 -13.94 -17.92
N ILE A 134 -7.83 -14.54 -16.90
CA ILE A 134 -8.00 -13.94 -15.58
C ILE A 134 -7.50 -14.94 -14.54
N VAL A 135 -6.67 -14.47 -13.62
CA VAL A 135 -6.26 -15.22 -12.44
C VAL A 135 -6.75 -14.49 -11.20
N ALA A 136 -7.37 -15.21 -10.29
CA ALA A 136 -7.79 -14.69 -8.99
C ALA A 136 -7.52 -15.72 -7.88
N SER A 137 -7.01 -15.24 -6.75
CA SER A 137 -6.79 -16.02 -5.55
C SER A 137 -7.17 -15.16 -4.35
N PHE A 138 -8.07 -15.65 -3.52
CA PHE A 138 -8.54 -14.95 -2.31
C PHE A 138 -8.55 -15.90 -1.12
N GLN A 139 -8.00 -15.44 -0.02
CA GLN A 139 -8.00 -16.16 1.24
C GLN A 139 -9.43 -16.43 1.69
N HIS A 140 -9.70 -17.64 2.15
CA HIS A 140 -11.01 -18.13 2.59
C HIS A 140 -12.11 -18.20 1.50
N ALA A 141 -11.79 -17.94 0.23
CA ALA A 141 -12.75 -18.12 -0.84
C ALA A 141 -12.88 -19.59 -1.23
N ASN A 142 -14.12 -20.07 -1.37
CA ASN A 142 -14.38 -21.35 -2.00
C ASN A 142 -14.06 -21.28 -3.50
N HIS A 143 -13.43 -22.33 -4.05
CA HIS A 143 -12.98 -22.34 -5.45
C HIS A 143 -14.10 -22.09 -6.46
N ASP A 144 -15.22 -22.79 -6.31
CA ASP A 144 -16.33 -22.70 -7.27
C ASP A 144 -17.04 -21.35 -7.17
N GLU A 145 -17.25 -20.84 -5.96
CA GLU A 145 -17.83 -19.54 -5.74
C GLU A 145 -16.94 -18.41 -6.28
N LEU A 146 -15.62 -18.50 -6.08
CA LEU A 146 -14.67 -17.54 -6.62
C LEU A 146 -14.69 -17.56 -8.15
N LYS A 147 -14.69 -18.74 -8.74
CA LYS A 147 -14.77 -18.94 -10.19
C LYS A 147 -16.03 -18.32 -10.80
N GLU A 148 -17.20 -18.54 -10.18
CA GLU A 148 -18.46 -17.96 -10.65
C GLU A 148 -18.49 -16.44 -10.46
N ALA A 149 -17.93 -15.90 -9.38
CA ALA A 149 -17.81 -14.45 -9.18
C ALA A 149 -16.92 -13.80 -10.25
N VAL A 150 -15.77 -14.42 -10.59
CA VAL A 150 -14.89 -13.95 -11.66
C VAL A 150 -15.60 -13.98 -13.02
N LYS A 151 -16.33 -15.06 -13.35
CA LYS A 151 -17.10 -15.13 -14.60
C LYS A 151 -18.19 -14.05 -14.67
N SER A 152 -18.92 -13.84 -13.58
CA SER A 152 -19.96 -12.82 -13.48
C SER A 152 -19.36 -11.42 -13.72
N TRP A 153 -18.25 -11.12 -13.08
CA TRP A 153 -17.54 -9.85 -13.28
C TRP A 153 -17.04 -9.72 -14.73
N ALA A 154 -16.40 -10.75 -15.28
CA ALA A 154 -15.87 -10.72 -16.65
C ALA A 154 -16.99 -10.49 -17.70
N GLY A 155 -18.18 -11.03 -17.50
CA GLY A 155 -19.34 -10.81 -18.35
C GLY A 155 -19.85 -9.37 -18.38
N THR A 156 -19.45 -8.54 -17.41
CA THR A 156 -19.82 -7.10 -17.36
C THR A 156 -18.78 -6.21 -18.04
N GLN A 157 -17.62 -6.73 -18.38
CA GLN A 157 -16.57 -5.99 -19.07
C GLN A 157 -16.83 -6.04 -20.58
N LYS A 158 -16.99 -4.87 -21.20
CA LYS A 158 -17.23 -4.73 -22.64
C LYS A 158 -16.08 -3.96 -23.26
#